data_6efd018d330a0275167dd02c66b00ef4
#
_entry.id   6efd018d330a0275167dd02c66b00ef4
#
_cell.length_a   1.000
_cell.length_b   1.000
_cell.length_c   1.000
_cell.angle_alpha   90.00
_cell.angle_beta   90.00
_cell.angle_gamma   90.00
#
_symmetry.space_group_name_H-M   'P 1'
#
loop_
_entity.id
_entity.type
_entity.pdbx_description
1 polymer ?
#
loop_
_entity_poly.entity_id
_entity_poly.type
_entity_poly.pdbx_seq_one_letter_code
_entity_poly.pdbx_strand_id
1 'polypeptide(L)'
;FNVLETPRLSADSLWVRGGFPDSLLAADAARSLRWRQDFIRSYLERDIPQFGRRIAAETLRRLWTMLAHHQGGLLNTAQFARNLGVDAKTAAGYLELLVDLLIVRRLPPWHANLGKRLVKSPKVYVRDSGLAHALLNIPDLETLLAHPVVGQSWECFAIENLLVAAADKAQGYFYRTSGGAEIDLLLAWPDGSLWAVEIKRSLAPKLERGFHAACDDLQPARKYVVY
;
A
#
# COMPACT_ATOMS: atom_id res chain seq x y z
N PHE A 1 13.52 -6.47 2.25
CA PHE A 1 13.60 -7.42 1.13
C PHE A 1 12.39 -7.27 0.20
N ASN A 2 12.58 -7.64 -1.06
CA ASN A 2 11.57 -7.70 -2.10
C ASN A 2 11.68 -9.03 -2.86
N VAL A 3 10.77 -9.28 -3.81
CA VAL A 3 10.74 -10.56 -4.56
C VAL A 3 12.01 -10.82 -5.38
N LEU A 4 12.72 -9.78 -5.84
CA LEU A 4 13.95 -9.92 -6.62
C LEU A 4 15.13 -10.30 -5.73
N GLU A 5 15.14 -9.86 -4.46
CA GLU A 5 16.20 -10.15 -3.49
C GLU A 5 16.00 -11.52 -2.81
N THR A 6 14.78 -12.07 -2.88
CA THR A 6 14.41 -13.32 -2.22
C THR A 6 13.88 -14.39 -3.19
N PRO A 7 14.59 -14.71 -4.29
CA PRO A 7 14.06 -15.59 -5.33
C PRO A 7 13.86 -17.05 -4.88
N ARG A 8 14.41 -17.42 -3.70
CA ARG A 8 14.26 -18.76 -3.12
C ARG A 8 13.12 -18.86 -2.10
N LEU A 9 12.51 -17.74 -1.73
CA LEU A 9 11.37 -17.71 -0.82
C LEU A 9 10.06 -17.64 -1.62
N SER A 10 9.00 -18.22 -1.08
CA SER A 10 7.69 -18.06 -1.70
C SER A 10 7.20 -16.61 -1.57
N ALA A 11 6.51 -16.12 -2.59
CA ALA A 11 5.89 -14.80 -2.55
C ALA A 11 4.90 -14.69 -1.38
N ASP A 12 4.18 -15.77 -1.05
CA ASP A 12 3.26 -15.80 0.10
C ASP A 12 3.99 -15.57 1.43
N SER A 13 5.19 -16.16 1.62
CA SER A 13 5.98 -15.92 2.84
C SER A 13 6.41 -14.47 2.97
N LEU A 14 6.89 -13.87 1.88
CA LEU A 14 7.26 -12.45 1.84
C LEU A 14 6.04 -11.56 2.04
N TRP A 15 4.93 -11.88 1.41
CA TRP A 15 3.68 -11.13 1.56
C TRP A 15 3.14 -11.16 2.99
N VAL A 16 3.10 -12.34 3.63
CA VAL A 16 2.58 -12.48 5.00
C VAL A 16 3.49 -11.82 6.03
N ARG A 17 4.81 -12.07 5.93
CA ARG A 17 5.80 -11.65 6.93
C ARG A 17 6.40 -10.27 6.69
N GLY A 18 6.23 -9.72 5.48
CA GLY A 18 6.85 -8.45 5.07
C GLY A 18 8.32 -8.59 4.69
N GLY A 19 8.92 -7.47 4.29
CA GLY A 19 10.29 -7.39 3.79
C GLY A 19 11.34 -7.12 4.86
N PHE A 20 11.00 -6.95 6.12
CA PHE A 20 11.99 -6.78 7.19
C PHE A 20 12.71 -8.11 7.45
N PRO A 21 14.07 -8.13 7.43
CA PRO A 21 14.85 -9.37 7.53
C PRO A 21 14.51 -10.22 8.75
N ASP A 22 14.43 -9.62 9.93
CA ASP A 22 14.17 -10.34 11.18
C ASP A 22 12.76 -10.93 11.26
N SER A 23 11.80 -10.30 10.58
CA SER A 23 10.44 -10.83 10.43
C SER A 23 10.39 -11.97 9.41
N LEU A 24 10.95 -11.72 8.23
CA LEU A 24 10.90 -12.65 7.10
C LEU A 24 11.62 -13.97 7.41
N LEU A 25 12.82 -13.87 8.00
CA LEU A 25 13.71 -14.99 8.30
C LEU A 25 13.46 -15.62 9.68
N ALA A 26 12.44 -15.15 10.41
CA ALA A 26 12.06 -15.74 11.70
C ALA A 26 11.77 -17.24 11.56
N ALA A 27 12.15 -18.01 12.59
CA ALA A 27 12.03 -19.48 12.58
C ALA A 27 10.60 -19.98 12.39
N ASP A 28 9.61 -19.23 12.86
CA ASP A 28 8.20 -19.56 12.77
C ASP A 28 7.31 -18.31 12.64
N ALA A 29 6.00 -18.51 12.35
CA ALA A 29 5.04 -17.43 12.19
C ALA A 29 4.82 -16.62 13.47
N ALA A 30 4.84 -17.27 14.62
CA ALA A 30 4.62 -16.61 15.91
C ALA A 30 5.78 -15.65 16.26
N ARG A 31 7.03 -16.07 16.02
CA ARG A 31 8.21 -15.22 16.19
C ARG A 31 8.22 -14.05 15.22
N SER A 32 7.85 -14.29 13.96
CA SER A 32 7.72 -13.24 12.95
C SER A 32 6.68 -12.20 13.37
N LEU A 33 5.49 -12.62 13.80
CA LEU A 33 4.44 -11.72 14.27
C LEU A 33 4.89 -10.92 15.49
N ARG A 34 5.51 -11.59 16.48
CA ARG A 34 6.02 -10.93 17.71
C ARG A 34 7.04 -9.85 17.36
N TRP A 35 7.99 -10.16 16.47
CA TRP A 35 8.98 -9.17 16.03
C TRP A 35 8.31 -7.94 15.40
N ARG A 36 7.34 -8.12 14.51
CA ARG A 36 6.61 -7.01 13.87
C ARG A 36 5.84 -6.17 14.89
N GLN A 37 5.21 -6.80 15.87
CA GLN A 37 4.49 -6.10 16.96
C GLN A 37 5.48 -5.31 17.85
N ASP A 38 6.64 -5.89 18.17
CA ASP A 38 7.69 -5.24 18.94
C ASP A 38 8.32 -4.09 18.16
N PHE A 39 8.53 -4.27 16.84
CA PHE A 39 8.98 -3.20 15.95
C PHE A 39 8.01 -2.02 15.97
N ILE A 40 6.71 -2.26 15.73
CA ILE A 40 5.68 -1.21 15.74
C ILE A 40 5.70 -0.46 17.07
N ARG A 41 5.77 -1.17 18.20
CA ARG A 41 5.82 -0.55 19.53
C ARG A 41 7.07 0.30 19.69
N SER A 42 8.26 -0.25 19.45
CA SER A 42 9.54 0.45 19.62
C SER A 42 9.62 1.67 18.69
N TYR A 43 9.17 1.54 17.46
CA TYR A 43 9.17 2.61 16.48
C TYR A 43 8.31 3.81 16.92
N LEU A 44 7.11 3.53 17.45
CA LEU A 44 6.20 4.56 17.93
C LEU A 44 6.63 5.20 19.24
N GLU A 45 7.20 4.42 20.17
CA GLU A 45 7.51 4.87 21.54
C GLU A 45 8.92 5.47 21.67
N ARG A 46 9.87 4.98 20.90
CA ARG A 46 11.28 5.38 20.99
C ARG A 46 11.74 6.19 19.79
N ASP A 47 11.50 5.70 18.56
CA ASP A 47 12.18 6.22 17.39
C ASP A 47 11.47 7.48 16.85
N ILE A 48 10.16 7.47 16.71
CA ILE A 48 9.39 8.64 16.22
C ILE A 48 9.54 9.87 17.12
N PRO A 49 9.53 9.79 18.46
CA PRO A 49 9.73 10.95 19.32
C PRO A 49 11.08 11.65 19.10
N GLN A 50 12.11 10.94 18.64
CA GLN A 50 13.44 11.54 18.37
C GLN A 50 13.41 12.53 17.19
N PHE A 51 12.40 12.46 16.31
CA PHE A 51 12.21 13.45 15.25
C PHE A 51 11.54 14.77 15.71
N GLY A 52 11.52 15.00 17.03
CA GLY A 52 11.10 16.28 17.62
C GLY A 52 9.59 16.54 17.66
N ARG A 53 8.77 15.60 17.23
CA ARG A 53 7.31 15.71 17.29
C ARG A 53 6.77 15.03 18.56
N ARG A 54 6.19 15.81 19.47
CA ARG A 54 5.50 15.27 20.65
C ARG A 54 4.10 14.79 20.28
N ILE A 55 4.01 13.59 19.71
CA ILE A 55 2.75 12.93 19.38
C ILE A 55 2.62 11.72 20.31
N ALA A 56 1.45 11.53 20.93
CA ALA A 56 1.23 10.34 21.74
C ALA A 56 1.34 9.09 20.86
N ALA A 57 2.16 8.13 21.26
CA ALA A 57 2.40 6.88 20.53
C ALA A 57 1.09 6.13 20.25
N GLU A 58 0.15 6.17 21.19
CA GLU A 58 -1.17 5.54 21.02
C GLU A 58 -2.00 6.21 19.90
N THR A 59 -1.92 7.53 19.76
CA THR A 59 -2.63 8.25 18.67
C THR A 59 -2.05 7.85 17.31
N LEU A 60 -0.72 7.77 17.18
CA LEU A 60 -0.08 7.30 15.95
C LEU A 60 -0.38 5.83 15.69
N ARG A 61 -0.40 4.97 16.69
CA ARG A 61 -0.78 3.56 16.56
C ARG A 61 -2.21 3.45 16.01
N ARG A 62 -3.16 4.21 16.56
CA ARG A 62 -4.54 4.22 16.08
C ARG A 62 -4.62 4.68 14.62
N LEU A 63 -3.93 5.75 14.24
CA LEU A 63 -3.88 6.20 12.85
C LEU A 63 -3.29 5.10 11.94
N TRP A 64 -2.17 4.52 12.32
CA TRP A 64 -1.51 3.49 11.51
C TRP A 64 -2.39 2.24 11.35
N THR A 65 -3.07 1.81 12.42
CA THR A 65 -4.06 0.72 12.37
C THR A 65 -5.23 1.06 11.44
N MET A 66 -5.75 2.29 11.52
CA MET A 66 -6.82 2.75 10.62
C MET A 66 -6.37 2.75 9.15
N LEU A 67 -5.13 3.13 8.87
CA LEU A 67 -4.54 3.06 7.53
C LEU A 67 -4.39 1.61 7.05
N ALA A 68 -4.03 0.68 7.94
CA ALA A 68 -3.95 -0.74 7.61
C ALA A 68 -5.33 -1.33 7.25
N HIS A 69 -6.41 -0.92 7.93
CA HIS A 69 -7.78 -1.26 7.55
C HIS A 69 -8.24 -0.57 6.26
N HIS A 70 -7.66 0.59 5.93
CA HIS A 70 -8.00 1.39 4.76
C HIS A 70 -7.03 1.17 3.58
N GLN A 71 -6.35 0.06 3.56
CA GLN A 71 -5.34 -0.31 2.57
C GLN A 71 -5.88 -0.14 1.15
N GLY A 72 -5.19 0.63 0.29
CA GLY A 72 -5.64 0.91 -1.07
C GLY A 72 -6.84 1.87 -1.20
N GLY A 73 -7.38 2.35 -0.08
CA GLY A 73 -8.50 3.28 -0.09
C GLY A 73 -8.10 4.71 -0.45
N LEU A 74 -9.06 5.47 -0.97
CA LEU A 74 -8.86 6.90 -1.25
C LEU A 74 -8.73 7.69 0.04
N LEU A 75 -7.70 8.51 0.14
CA LEU A 75 -7.42 9.32 1.33
C LEU A 75 -8.57 10.30 1.62
N ASN A 76 -9.14 10.17 2.81
CA ASN A 76 -10.09 11.14 3.40
C ASN A 76 -9.56 11.59 4.77
N THR A 77 -8.70 12.60 4.78
CA THR A 77 -8.06 13.10 6.00
C THR A 77 -9.10 13.58 7.04
N ALA A 78 -10.22 14.15 6.60
CA ALA A 78 -11.28 14.60 7.51
C ALA A 78 -11.96 13.43 8.24
N GLN A 79 -12.09 12.28 7.60
CA GLN A 79 -12.61 11.07 8.25
C GLN A 79 -11.63 10.54 9.30
N PHE A 80 -10.34 10.46 8.97
CA PHE A 80 -9.30 10.06 9.93
C PHE A 80 -9.25 11.01 11.12
N ALA A 81 -9.33 12.33 10.89
CA ALA A 81 -9.35 13.33 11.93
C ALA A 81 -10.50 13.12 12.92
N ARG A 82 -11.74 12.95 12.41
CA ARG A 82 -12.91 12.66 13.24
C ARG A 82 -12.73 11.39 14.09
N ASN A 83 -12.23 10.32 13.49
CA ASN A 83 -12.03 9.04 14.18
C ASN A 83 -10.91 9.09 15.24
N LEU A 84 -9.92 9.98 15.05
CA LEU A 84 -8.85 10.22 16.01
C LEU A 84 -9.23 11.21 17.11
N GLY A 85 -10.29 12.00 16.91
CA GLY A 85 -10.67 13.09 17.83
C GLY A 85 -9.72 14.28 17.74
N VAL A 86 -9.15 14.56 16.55
CA VAL A 86 -8.25 15.70 16.30
C VAL A 86 -8.75 16.54 15.11
N ASP A 87 -8.20 17.74 14.93
CA ASP A 87 -8.50 18.54 13.75
C ASP A 87 -7.84 17.97 12.46
N ALA A 88 -8.35 18.37 11.29
CA ALA A 88 -7.89 17.86 10.01
C ALA A 88 -6.42 18.18 9.69
N LYS A 89 -5.92 19.33 10.16
CA LYS A 89 -4.52 19.75 9.97
C LYS A 89 -3.59 18.87 10.79
N THR A 90 -3.96 18.57 12.02
CA THR A 90 -3.22 17.64 12.90
C THR A 90 -3.18 16.24 12.32
N ALA A 91 -4.32 15.69 11.86
CA ALA A 91 -4.37 14.38 11.23
C ALA A 91 -3.52 14.33 9.94
N ALA A 92 -3.56 15.39 9.12
CA ALA A 92 -2.68 15.51 7.95
C ALA A 92 -1.21 15.49 8.34
N GLY A 93 -0.81 16.24 9.38
CA GLY A 93 0.56 16.25 9.87
C GLY A 93 1.05 14.90 10.39
N TYR A 94 0.17 14.11 10.99
CA TYR A 94 0.50 12.73 11.41
C TYR A 94 0.68 11.80 10.21
N LEU A 95 -0.18 11.93 9.20
CA LEU A 95 -0.05 11.16 7.97
C LEU A 95 1.25 11.52 7.22
N GLU A 96 1.56 12.82 7.08
CA GLU A 96 2.83 13.27 6.47
C GLU A 96 4.03 12.65 7.19
N LEU A 97 4.03 12.64 8.52
CA LEU A 97 5.10 12.01 9.29
C LEU A 97 5.28 10.53 8.92
N LEU A 98 4.19 9.75 8.82
CA LEU A 98 4.27 8.34 8.44
C LEU A 98 4.73 8.15 6.99
N VAL A 99 4.42 9.10 6.10
CA VAL A 99 4.90 9.10 4.70
C VAL A 99 6.39 9.45 4.64
N ASP A 100 6.83 10.50 5.35
CA ASP A 100 8.24 10.94 5.41
C ASP A 100 9.14 9.84 6.00
N LEU A 101 8.60 9.04 6.94
CA LEU A 101 9.26 7.89 7.52
C LEU A 101 9.20 6.63 6.64
N LEU A 102 8.68 6.74 5.43
CA LEU A 102 8.60 5.67 4.41
C LEU A 102 7.80 4.44 4.84
N ILE A 103 6.96 4.54 5.86
CA ILE A 103 6.10 3.42 6.32
C ILE A 103 4.68 3.47 5.75
N VAL A 104 4.29 4.62 5.19
CA VAL A 104 3.04 4.81 4.45
C VAL A 104 3.36 5.37 3.07
N ARG A 105 2.68 4.87 2.04
CA ARG A 105 2.71 5.40 0.69
C ARG A 105 1.42 6.14 0.39
N ARG A 106 1.55 7.29 -0.24
CA ARG A 106 0.47 7.92 -1.00
C ARG A 106 0.73 7.68 -2.49
N LEU A 107 -0.10 6.86 -3.11
CA LEU A 107 -0.07 6.67 -4.56
C LEU A 107 -0.94 7.75 -5.19
N PRO A 108 -0.37 8.68 -5.98
CA PRO A 108 -1.13 9.76 -6.57
C PRO A 108 -2.00 9.28 -7.73
N PRO A 109 -3.13 9.95 -8.01
CA PRO A 109 -3.90 9.68 -9.20
C PRO A 109 -3.18 10.23 -10.45
N TRP A 110 -3.30 9.52 -11.56
CA TRP A 110 -2.88 10.03 -12.86
C TRP A 110 -3.88 11.07 -13.38
N HIS A 111 -3.37 12.23 -13.76
CA HIS A 111 -4.17 13.30 -14.32
C HIS A 111 -3.98 13.36 -15.84
N ALA A 112 -5.00 12.91 -16.58
CA ALA A 112 -5.06 13.07 -18.03
C ALA A 112 -6.16 14.08 -18.39
N ASN A 113 -5.89 14.91 -19.39
CA ASN A 113 -6.84 15.94 -19.84
C ASN A 113 -7.85 15.33 -20.83
N LEU A 114 -8.68 14.41 -20.35
CA LEU A 114 -9.60 13.60 -21.17
C LEU A 114 -11.06 14.07 -21.15
N GLY A 115 -11.33 15.26 -20.59
CA GLY A 115 -12.72 15.74 -20.40
C GLY A 115 -13.55 14.91 -19.43
N LYS A 116 -12.94 13.94 -18.71
CA LYS A 116 -13.57 13.07 -17.71
C LYS A 116 -13.31 13.57 -16.29
N ARG A 117 -14.29 13.33 -15.40
CA ARG A 117 -14.14 13.66 -13.98
C ARG A 117 -13.27 12.62 -13.30
N LEU A 118 -12.01 12.97 -13.05
CA LEU A 118 -11.02 12.12 -12.38
C LEU A 118 -11.12 12.21 -10.85
N VAL A 119 -10.78 11.12 -10.18
CA VAL A 119 -10.56 11.10 -8.74
C VAL A 119 -9.30 11.90 -8.44
N LYS A 120 -9.34 12.78 -7.42
CA LYS A 120 -8.23 13.67 -7.04
C LYS A 120 -7.49 13.22 -5.80
N SER A 121 -8.15 12.48 -4.90
CA SER A 121 -7.52 12.00 -3.67
C SER A 121 -6.57 10.83 -3.98
N PRO A 122 -5.36 10.80 -3.37
CA PRO A 122 -4.46 9.66 -3.54
C PRO A 122 -5.01 8.40 -2.86
N LYS A 123 -4.59 7.23 -3.32
CA LYS A 123 -4.70 5.97 -2.57
C LYS A 123 -3.63 5.95 -1.47
N VAL A 124 -3.92 5.31 -0.32
CA VAL A 124 -2.97 5.16 0.79
C VAL A 124 -2.73 3.70 1.12
N TYR A 125 -1.47 3.39 1.44
CA TYR A 125 -1.03 2.04 1.76
C TYR A 125 -0.04 2.06 2.92
N VAL A 126 -0.16 1.11 3.85
CA VAL A 126 0.97 0.72 4.72
C VAL A 126 1.91 -0.10 3.86
N ARG A 127 3.13 0.39 3.64
CA ARG A 127 4.03 -0.12 2.59
C ARG A 127 4.50 -1.56 2.83
N ASP A 128 4.87 -1.89 4.05
CA ASP A 128 5.24 -3.25 4.39
C ASP A 128 4.00 -4.07 4.74
N SER A 129 3.74 -5.11 3.97
CA SER A 129 2.57 -5.98 4.14
C SER A 129 2.59 -6.70 5.49
N GLY A 130 3.75 -7.11 5.98
CA GLY A 130 3.89 -7.73 7.29
C GLY A 130 3.53 -6.79 8.43
N LEU A 131 3.93 -5.52 8.36
CA LEU A 131 3.53 -4.51 9.35
C LEU A 131 2.01 -4.25 9.28
N ALA A 132 1.43 -4.16 8.06
CA ALA A 132 -0.02 -4.05 7.90
C ALA A 132 -0.74 -5.22 8.57
N HIS A 133 -0.28 -6.45 8.35
CA HIS A 133 -0.85 -7.65 8.95
C HIS A 133 -0.70 -7.65 10.49
N ALA A 134 0.46 -7.22 11.02
CA ALA A 134 0.65 -7.12 12.46
C ALA A 134 -0.27 -6.09 13.13
N LEU A 135 -0.50 -4.93 12.48
CA LEU A 135 -1.47 -3.91 12.92
C LEU A 135 -2.91 -4.44 12.95
N LEU A 136 -3.23 -5.39 12.07
CA LEU A 136 -4.54 -6.03 11.96
C LEU A 136 -4.65 -7.35 12.75
N ASN A 137 -3.60 -7.74 13.49
CA ASN A 137 -3.49 -9.00 14.20
C ASN A 137 -3.69 -10.24 13.31
N ILE A 138 -3.16 -10.20 12.09
CA ILE A 138 -3.16 -11.32 11.14
C ILE A 138 -1.82 -12.06 11.27
N PRO A 139 -1.80 -13.27 11.85
CA PRO A 139 -0.55 -13.99 12.17
C PRO A 139 0.05 -14.74 10.99
N ASP A 140 -0.79 -15.25 10.08
CA ASP A 140 -0.41 -16.24 9.08
C ASP A 140 -1.23 -16.12 7.79
N LEU A 141 -0.87 -16.95 6.80
CA LEU A 141 -1.53 -16.96 5.49
C LEU A 141 -3.00 -17.38 5.56
N GLU A 142 -3.33 -18.36 6.38
CA GLU A 142 -4.70 -18.88 6.49
C GLU A 142 -5.64 -17.78 7.00
N THR A 143 -5.25 -17.11 8.08
CA THR A 143 -5.99 -15.96 8.63
C THR A 143 -6.08 -14.82 7.60
N LEU A 144 -5.00 -14.53 6.86
CA LEU A 144 -4.99 -13.49 5.84
C LEU A 144 -5.96 -13.81 4.69
N LEU A 145 -5.98 -15.05 4.22
CA LEU A 145 -6.87 -15.46 3.11
C LEU A 145 -8.35 -15.37 3.48
N ALA A 146 -8.69 -15.49 4.76
CA ALA A 146 -10.04 -15.30 5.28
C ALA A 146 -10.37 -13.84 5.65
N HIS A 147 -9.39 -12.93 5.60
CA HIS A 147 -9.58 -11.55 6.05
C HIS A 147 -10.05 -10.63 4.92
N PRO A 148 -10.98 -9.69 5.17
CA PRO A 148 -11.48 -8.75 4.15
C PRO A 148 -10.40 -7.92 3.46
N VAL A 149 -9.24 -7.70 4.10
CA VAL A 149 -8.14 -6.91 3.56
C VAL A 149 -7.29 -7.66 2.50
N VAL A 150 -7.55 -8.95 2.29
CA VAL A 150 -6.68 -9.82 1.47
C VAL A 150 -6.38 -9.26 0.09
N GLY A 151 -7.38 -8.76 -0.62
CA GLY A 151 -7.22 -8.19 -1.97
C GLY A 151 -6.37 -6.93 -1.96
N GLN A 152 -6.69 -5.99 -1.09
CA GLN A 152 -5.98 -4.71 -0.97
C GLN A 152 -4.55 -4.88 -0.42
N SER A 153 -4.34 -5.86 0.46
CA SER A 153 -3.01 -6.21 0.94
C SER A 153 -2.15 -6.80 -0.18
N TRP A 154 -2.72 -7.66 -1.02
CA TRP A 154 -2.05 -8.18 -2.21
C TRP A 154 -1.75 -7.07 -3.21
N GLU A 155 -2.70 -6.16 -3.46
CA GLU A 155 -2.50 -4.99 -4.32
C GLU A 155 -1.31 -4.16 -3.85
N CYS A 156 -1.25 -3.82 -2.55
CA CYS A 156 -0.13 -3.08 -1.97
C CYS A 156 1.21 -3.82 -2.15
N PHE A 157 1.25 -5.12 -1.81
CA PHE A 157 2.44 -5.95 -1.95
C PHE A 157 2.95 -5.96 -3.39
N ALA A 158 2.07 -6.14 -4.37
CA ALA A 158 2.44 -6.10 -5.78
C ALA A 158 2.93 -4.71 -6.21
N ILE A 159 2.23 -3.63 -5.83
CA ILE A 159 2.64 -2.25 -6.15
C ILE A 159 4.04 -1.94 -5.61
N GLU A 160 4.33 -2.24 -4.33
CA GLU A 160 5.65 -1.97 -3.74
C GLU A 160 6.76 -2.73 -4.45
N ASN A 161 6.54 -4.01 -4.79
CA ASN A 161 7.53 -4.82 -5.52
C ASN A 161 7.73 -4.32 -6.97
N LEU A 162 6.67 -3.94 -7.66
CA LEU A 162 6.76 -3.41 -9.02
C LEU A 162 7.46 -2.05 -9.06
N LEU A 163 7.20 -1.17 -8.10
CA LEU A 163 7.88 0.13 -8.00
C LEU A 163 9.37 -0.05 -7.71
N VAL A 164 9.76 -0.98 -6.85
CA VAL A 164 11.16 -1.33 -6.61
C VAL A 164 11.79 -1.92 -7.87
N ALA A 165 11.10 -2.81 -8.59
CA ALA A 165 11.60 -3.39 -9.84
C ALA A 165 11.76 -2.35 -10.96
N ALA A 166 10.95 -1.30 -10.97
CA ALA A 166 11.10 -0.16 -11.88
C ALA A 166 12.35 0.69 -11.57
N ALA A 167 12.97 0.51 -10.39
CA ALA A 167 14.27 1.07 -9.99
C ALA A 167 14.38 2.58 -10.24
N ASP A 168 13.41 3.35 -9.77
CA ASP A 168 13.30 4.81 -9.94
C ASP A 168 13.25 5.30 -11.41
N LYS A 169 13.16 4.37 -12.37
CA LYS A 169 13.02 4.69 -13.78
C LYS A 169 11.61 5.06 -14.20
N ALA A 170 10.61 4.64 -13.43
CA ALA A 170 9.22 4.98 -13.69
C ALA A 170 8.55 5.55 -12.43
N GLN A 171 7.62 6.47 -12.64
CA GLN A 171 6.78 7.00 -11.56
C GLN A 171 5.47 6.23 -11.50
N GLY A 172 5.04 5.89 -10.27
CA GLY A 172 3.82 5.14 -10.02
C GLY A 172 2.63 6.05 -9.77
N TYR A 173 1.51 5.72 -10.40
CA TYR A 173 0.21 6.36 -10.25
C TYR A 173 -0.88 5.29 -10.21
N PHE A 174 -2.09 5.66 -9.83
CA PHE A 174 -3.29 4.90 -10.20
C PHE A 174 -4.16 5.77 -11.13
N TYR A 175 -5.06 5.14 -11.87
CA TYR A 175 -6.05 5.87 -12.66
C TYR A 175 -7.45 5.47 -12.22
N ARG A 176 -8.31 6.47 -11.99
CA ARG A 176 -9.72 6.22 -11.65
C ARG A 176 -10.59 7.39 -12.04
N THR A 177 -11.67 7.08 -12.75
CA THR A 177 -12.72 8.03 -13.11
C THR A 177 -13.96 7.86 -12.23
N SER A 178 -14.80 8.88 -12.14
CA SER A 178 -16.12 8.76 -11.48
C SER A 178 -17.06 7.80 -12.21
N GLY A 179 -16.78 7.45 -13.46
CA GLY A 179 -17.53 6.48 -14.27
C GLY A 179 -17.08 5.04 -14.10
N GLY A 180 -16.12 4.75 -13.20
CA GLY A 180 -15.71 3.39 -12.87
C GLY A 180 -14.60 2.82 -13.76
N ALA A 181 -13.99 3.62 -14.66
CA ALA A 181 -12.73 3.21 -15.30
C ALA A 181 -11.60 3.27 -14.27
N GLU A 182 -10.80 2.19 -14.14
CA GLU A 182 -9.75 2.08 -13.10
C GLU A 182 -8.56 1.25 -13.60
N ILE A 183 -7.34 1.67 -13.20
CA ILE A 183 -6.08 0.92 -13.29
C ILE A 183 -5.44 0.99 -11.91
N ASP A 184 -5.08 -0.16 -11.34
CA ASP A 184 -4.51 -0.27 -10.00
C ASP A 184 -3.13 0.39 -9.92
N LEU A 185 -2.24 0.13 -10.89
CA LEU A 185 -0.95 0.77 -11.01
C LEU A 185 -0.68 1.18 -12.47
N LEU A 186 -0.40 2.46 -12.66
CA LEU A 186 0.07 3.04 -13.91
C LEU A 186 1.53 3.46 -13.72
N LEU A 187 2.44 2.89 -14.49
CA LEU A 187 3.85 3.27 -14.50
C LEU A 187 4.09 4.24 -15.65
N ALA A 188 4.53 5.45 -15.32
CA ALA A 188 4.90 6.48 -16.28
C ALA A 188 6.43 6.51 -16.45
N TRP A 189 6.89 6.21 -17.66
CA TRP A 189 8.32 6.14 -18.00
C TRP A 189 8.84 7.47 -18.54
N PRO A 190 10.16 7.74 -18.45
CA PRO A 190 10.76 8.98 -18.91
C PRO A 190 10.59 9.24 -20.41
N ASP A 191 10.40 8.20 -21.22
CA ASP A 191 10.13 8.28 -22.65
C ASP A 191 8.68 8.66 -22.98
N GLY A 192 7.87 8.94 -21.95
CA GLY A 192 6.45 9.25 -22.07
C GLY A 192 5.54 8.03 -22.21
N SER A 193 6.08 6.82 -22.25
CA SER A 193 5.25 5.60 -22.31
C SER A 193 4.57 5.32 -20.98
N LEU A 194 3.34 4.76 -21.05
CA LEU A 194 2.55 4.34 -19.92
C LEU A 194 2.40 2.83 -19.94
N TRP A 195 2.59 2.20 -18.77
CA TRP A 195 2.30 0.77 -18.59
C TRP A 195 1.18 0.60 -17.59
N ALA A 196 0.11 -0.06 -18.00
CA ALA A 196 -1.04 -0.34 -17.15
C ALA A 196 -0.90 -1.71 -16.50
N VAL A 197 -1.09 -1.77 -15.20
CA VAL A 197 -1.03 -3.02 -14.41
C VAL A 197 -2.32 -3.16 -13.62
N GLU A 198 -3.01 -4.26 -13.84
CA GLU A 198 -4.12 -4.74 -13.03
C GLU A 198 -3.63 -5.79 -12.05
N ILE A 199 -4.07 -5.74 -10.82
CA ILE A 199 -3.59 -6.63 -9.74
C ILE A 199 -4.78 -7.41 -9.18
N LYS A 200 -4.72 -8.73 -9.27
CA LYS A 200 -5.79 -9.62 -8.78
C LYS A 200 -5.20 -10.73 -7.91
N ARG A 201 -5.82 -11.03 -6.80
CA ARG A 201 -5.50 -12.23 -6.01
C ARG A 201 -6.45 -13.35 -6.42
N SER A 202 -6.14 -13.99 -7.55
CA SER A 202 -6.98 -15.06 -8.12
C SER A 202 -6.12 -15.97 -9.02
N LEU A 203 -6.37 -17.27 -8.99
CA LEU A 203 -5.72 -18.22 -9.90
C LEU A 203 -6.22 -18.12 -11.36
N ALA A 204 -7.35 -17.47 -11.58
CA ALA A 204 -7.94 -17.25 -12.90
C ALA A 204 -8.45 -15.81 -12.98
N PRO A 205 -7.55 -14.80 -13.08
CA PRO A 205 -7.93 -13.40 -13.04
C PRO A 205 -8.78 -13.04 -14.26
N LYS A 206 -9.90 -12.40 -14.00
CA LYS A 206 -10.75 -11.79 -15.04
C LYS A 206 -10.56 -10.29 -15.02
N LEU A 207 -10.27 -9.72 -16.18
CA LEU A 207 -10.22 -8.26 -16.35
C LEU A 207 -11.64 -7.69 -16.37
N GLU A 208 -11.85 -6.68 -15.57
CA GLU A 208 -13.13 -6.00 -15.46
C GLU A 208 -13.29 -4.93 -16.56
N ARG A 209 -14.54 -4.55 -16.83
CA ARG A 209 -14.84 -3.49 -17.81
C ARG A 209 -14.15 -2.17 -17.50
N GLY A 210 -13.95 -1.88 -16.20
CA GLY A 210 -13.25 -0.68 -15.73
C GLY A 210 -11.82 -0.58 -16.24
N PHE A 211 -11.06 -1.69 -16.20
CA PHE A 211 -9.71 -1.74 -16.73
C PHE A 211 -9.65 -1.55 -18.24
N HIS A 212 -10.55 -2.21 -18.99
CA HIS A 212 -10.62 -2.02 -20.45
C HIS A 212 -10.94 -0.56 -20.81
N ALA A 213 -11.96 0.03 -20.17
CA ALA A 213 -12.32 1.43 -20.38
C ALA A 213 -11.17 2.39 -20.03
N ALA A 214 -10.42 2.12 -18.95
CA ALA A 214 -9.25 2.91 -18.59
C ALA A 214 -8.11 2.77 -19.60
N CYS A 215 -7.90 1.56 -20.14
CA CYS A 215 -6.93 1.33 -21.21
C CYS A 215 -7.32 2.02 -22.53
N ASP A 216 -8.63 2.10 -22.83
CA ASP A 216 -9.13 2.83 -23.99
C ASP A 216 -8.94 4.35 -23.81
N ASP A 217 -9.05 4.84 -22.58
CA ASP A 217 -8.81 6.24 -22.25
C ASP A 217 -7.35 6.65 -22.40
N LEU A 218 -6.42 5.83 -21.89
CA LEU A 218 -5.01 6.18 -21.73
C LEU A 218 -4.10 5.62 -22.82
N GLN A 219 -4.57 4.65 -23.61
CA GLN A 219 -3.80 3.95 -24.64
C GLN A 219 -2.40 3.53 -24.18
N PRO A 220 -2.28 2.77 -23.05
CA PRO A 220 -0.97 2.42 -22.50
C PRO A 220 -0.20 1.54 -23.48
N ALA A 221 1.13 1.77 -23.56
CA ALA A 221 2.04 1.03 -24.43
C ALA A 221 2.11 -0.47 -24.05
N ARG A 222 1.89 -0.78 -22.78
CA ARG A 222 1.85 -2.17 -22.26
C ARG A 222 0.74 -2.34 -21.23
N LYS A 223 0.18 -3.55 -21.21
CA LYS A 223 -0.87 -3.97 -20.28
C LYS A 223 -0.44 -5.27 -19.60
N TYR A 224 -0.50 -5.31 -18.27
CA TYR A 224 -0.10 -6.46 -17.47
C TYR A 224 -1.20 -6.84 -16.50
N VAL A 225 -1.26 -8.13 -16.16
CA VAL A 225 -2.05 -8.65 -15.03
C VAL A 225 -1.08 -9.35 -14.09
N VAL A 226 -1.09 -8.95 -12.83
CA VAL A 226 -0.30 -9.58 -11.75
C VAL A 226 -1.25 -10.34 -10.84
N TYR A 227 -0.97 -11.65 -10.62
CA TYR A 227 -1.84 -12.52 -9.83
C TYR A 227 -1.04 -13.63 -9.13
#